data_e25fb3f5eb45f39291bb4f0d3fe9fbb9
#
_entry.id   e25fb3f5eb45f39291bb4f0d3fe9fbb9
#
_cell.length_a   1.000
_cell.length_b   1.000
_cell.length_c   1.000
_cell.angle_alpha   90.00
_cell.angle_beta   90.00
_cell.angle_gamma   90.00
#
_symmetry.space_group_name_H-M   'P 1'
#
loop_
_entity.id
_entity.type
_entity.pdbx_description
1 polymer ?
#
loop_
_entity_poly.entity_id
_entity_poly.type
_entity_poly.pdbx_seq_one_letter_code
_entity_poly.pdbx_strand_id
1 'polypeptide(L)'
;MQQAPEAMTLKVIAHIHTAFPTKFGIPRQSGLVEELRGEIIFTPEYRNPNALRGLEDFSHIWLVWQFSGAVRESWSPTVRPPRLGGNTRVGVFATRSPFRPNPLGLSSVKLEAIEQRPDVGPALIVGGADLMDGPPIYHIKPYIPYAHCHPDAA
;
A
#
# COMPACT_ATOMS: atom_id res chain seq x y z
N MET A 1 26.21 17.65 14.48
CA MET A 1 25.08 17.15 13.68
C MET A 1 25.35 15.71 13.27
N GLN A 2 24.42 14.83 13.52
CA GLN A 2 24.55 13.45 13.13
C GLN A 2 24.16 13.28 11.67
N GLN A 3 24.94 12.49 10.96
CA GLN A 3 24.55 12.11 9.61
C GLN A 3 23.53 10.98 9.65
N ALA A 4 22.58 11.02 8.71
CA ALA A 4 21.67 9.93 8.55
C ALA A 4 22.43 8.67 8.10
N PRO A 5 22.03 7.49 8.56
CA PRO A 5 22.69 6.27 8.08
C PRO A 5 22.44 6.10 6.59
N GLU A 6 23.38 5.45 5.93
CA GLU A 6 23.26 5.15 4.52
C GLU A 6 22.13 4.17 4.23
N ALA A 7 21.82 3.34 5.18
CA ALA A 7 20.73 2.39 5.10
C ALA A 7 19.97 2.38 6.41
N MET A 8 18.68 2.03 6.34
CA MET A 8 17.87 1.88 7.55
C MET A 8 17.05 0.61 7.45
N THR A 9 16.76 0.04 8.60
CA THR A 9 15.90 -1.13 8.70
C THR A 9 14.46 -0.68 8.85
N LEU A 10 13.58 -1.19 8.00
CA LEU A 10 12.15 -0.98 8.12
C LEU A 10 11.53 -2.19 8.80
N LYS A 11 10.70 -1.94 9.79
CA LYS A 11 9.97 -3.01 10.48
C LYS A 11 8.58 -3.13 9.90
N VAL A 12 8.13 -4.35 9.70
CA VAL A 12 6.76 -4.61 9.28
C VAL A 12 5.83 -4.22 10.42
N ILE A 13 4.92 -3.29 10.14
CA ILE A 13 3.95 -2.85 11.14
C ILE A 13 2.59 -3.51 10.96
N ALA A 14 2.28 -3.99 9.74
CA ALA A 14 0.99 -4.57 9.44
C ALA A 14 1.06 -5.40 8.17
N HIS A 15 0.02 -6.18 7.95
CA HIS A 15 -0.18 -6.88 6.68
C HIS A 15 -1.57 -6.54 6.16
N ILE A 16 -1.70 -6.50 4.84
CA ILE A 16 -2.99 -6.31 4.22
C ILE A 16 -3.49 -7.64 3.69
N HIS A 17 -4.77 -7.91 3.94
CA HIS A 17 -5.43 -9.11 3.45
C HIS A 17 -6.64 -8.68 2.65
N THR A 18 -6.86 -9.31 1.49
CA THR A 18 -8.03 -8.97 0.70
C THR A 18 -9.27 -9.51 1.38
N ALA A 19 -10.34 -8.74 1.30
CA ALA A 19 -11.60 -9.10 1.92
C ALA A 19 -12.41 -10.07 1.06
N PHE A 20 -11.92 -10.42 -0.12
CA PHE A 20 -12.60 -11.36 -0.98
C PHE A 20 -12.06 -12.75 -0.73
N PRO A 21 -12.76 -13.53 0.06
CA PRO A 21 -12.25 -14.85 0.41
C PRO A 21 -12.30 -15.82 -0.76
N THR A 22 -13.21 -15.61 -1.70
CA THR A 22 -13.39 -16.55 -2.79
C THR A 22 -13.72 -15.83 -4.06
N LYS A 23 -13.41 -16.47 -5.17
CA LYS A 23 -13.80 -15.97 -6.47
C LYS A 23 -15.30 -15.99 -6.69
N PHE A 24 -16.05 -16.78 -5.92
CA PHE A 24 -17.48 -16.86 -6.08
C PHE A 24 -18.21 -15.64 -5.54
N GLY A 25 -17.63 -15.00 -4.56
CA GLY A 25 -18.24 -13.82 -3.99
C GLY A 25 -17.85 -12.54 -4.69
N ILE A 26 -17.00 -12.61 -5.70
CA ILE A 26 -16.55 -11.40 -6.37
C ILE A 26 -17.64 -10.89 -7.29
N PRO A 27 -18.05 -9.63 -7.13
CA PRO A 27 -19.05 -9.06 -8.02
C PRO A 27 -18.55 -8.97 -9.45
N ARG A 28 -19.45 -9.16 -10.38
CA ARG A 28 -19.14 -9.08 -11.80
C ARG A 28 -19.45 -7.73 -12.39
N GLN A 29 -20.28 -6.96 -11.74
CA GLN A 29 -20.70 -5.67 -12.27
C GLN A 29 -19.59 -4.66 -12.07
N SER A 30 -19.35 -3.87 -13.07
CA SER A 30 -18.30 -2.89 -13.04
C SER A 30 -18.47 -1.88 -11.92
N GLY A 31 -19.70 -1.56 -11.56
CA GLY A 31 -19.96 -0.62 -10.50
C GLY A 31 -19.57 -1.09 -9.12
N LEU A 32 -19.20 -2.37 -8.98
CA LEU A 32 -18.82 -2.94 -7.71
C LEU A 32 -17.31 -3.14 -7.55
N VAL A 33 -16.54 -2.69 -8.52
CA VAL A 33 -15.08 -2.83 -8.45
C VAL A 33 -14.53 -2.07 -7.26
N GLU A 34 -15.11 -0.93 -6.96
CA GLU A 34 -14.68 -0.14 -5.81
C GLU A 34 -15.00 -0.79 -4.47
N GLU A 35 -15.76 -1.86 -4.50
CA GLU A 35 -16.03 -2.63 -3.29
C GLU A 35 -14.94 -3.64 -2.99
N LEU A 36 -13.92 -3.70 -3.81
CA LEU A 36 -12.74 -4.47 -3.48
C LEU A 36 -12.13 -3.89 -2.22
N ARG A 37 -12.15 -4.70 -1.17
CA ARG A 37 -11.74 -4.26 0.14
C ARG A 37 -10.62 -5.11 0.67
N GLY A 38 -9.81 -4.49 1.50
CA GLY A 38 -8.79 -5.18 2.23
C GLY A 38 -8.91 -4.87 3.70
N GLU A 39 -8.27 -5.69 4.48
CA GLU A 39 -8.14 -5.50 5.91
C GLU A 39 -6.68 -5.35 6.24
N ILE A 40 -6.36 -4.30 6.98
CA ILE A 40 -5.01 -4.09 7.46
C ILE A 40 -4.98 -4.52 8.91
N ILE A 41 -4.19 -5.54 9.21
CA ILE A 41 -4.04 -6.10 10.55
C ILE A 41 -2.62 -5.81 11.00
N PHE A 42 -2.50 -5.18 12.16
CA PHE A 42 -1.20 -4.82 12.70
C PHE A 42 -0.49 -6.02 13.30
N THR A 43 0.82 -6.01 13.25
CA THR A 43 1.61 -7.00 13.99
C THR A 43 1.46 -6.72 15.47
N PRO A 44 1.68 -7.72 16.33
CA PRO A 44 1.38 -7.56 17.77
C PRO A 44 2.04 -6.35 18.43
N GLU A 45 3.26 -6.05 18.06
CA GLU A 45 3.98 -4.91 18.65
C GLU A 45 3.26 -3.58 18.41
N TYR A 46 2.52 -3.47 17.30
CA TYR A 46 1.92 -2.21 16.87
C TYR A 46 0.40 -2.19 17.05
N ARG A 47 -0.16 -3.14 17.79
CA ARG A 47 -1.60 -3.22 18.07
C ARG A 47 -1.97 -2.29 19.23
N ASN A 48 -1.83 -0.99 19.00
CA ASN A 48 -2.13 -0.01 20.01
C ASN A 48 -3.18 0.96 19.46
N PRO A 49 -4.40 0.94 20.00
CA PRO A 49 -5.48 1.80 19.49
C PRO A 49 -5.14 3.29 19.56
N ASN A 50 -4.29 3.68 20.50
CA ASN A 50 -3.91 5.08 20.61
C ASN A 50 -3.14 5.58 19.39
N ALA A 51 -2.47 4.68 18.67
CA ALA A 51 -1.75 5.06 17.46
C ALA A 51 -2.69 5.42 16.30
N LEU A 52 -3.96 5.05 16.40
CA LEU A 52 -4.94 5.33 15.37
C LEU A 52 -5.90 6.47 15.76
N ARG A 53 -5.67 7.07 16.92
CA ARG A 53 -6.57 8.13 17.38
C ARG A 53 -6.57 9.29 16.40
N GLY A 54 -7.76 9.66 15.92
CA GLY A 54 -7.89 10.74 14.94
C GLY A 54 -7.85 10.29 13.50
N LEU A 55 -7.46 9.03 13.23
CA LEU A 55 -7.39 8.55 11.86
C LEU A 55 -8.75 8.50 11.19
N GLU A 56 -9.81 8.33 11.96
CA GLU A 56 -11.18 8.30 11.44
C GLU A 56 -11.60 9.62 10.78
N ASP A 57 -10.87 10.69 11.01
CA ASP A 57 -11.18 11.98 10.37
C ASP A 57 -10.71 12.07 8.93
N PHE A 58 -9.99 11.08 8.45
CA PHE A 58 -9.43 11.09 7.11
C PHE A 58 -10.13 10.06 6.23
N SER A 59 -10.36 10.44 4.99
CA SER A 59 -11.03 9.54 4.03
C SER A 59 -10.06 8.57 3.37
N HIS A 60 -8.78 8.93 3.28
CA HIS A 60 -7.78 8.13 2.61
C HIS A 60 -6.49 8.09 3.40
N ILE A 61 -5.74 7.02 3.19
CA ILE A 61 -4.43 6.86 3.83
C ILE A 61 -3.40 6.44 2.79
N TRP A 62 -2.16 6.83 3.05
CA TRP A 62 -1.00 6.35 2.31
C TRP A 62 -0.46 5.09 2.95
N LEU A 63 -0.09 4.13 2.11
CA LEU A 63 0.56 2.90 2.53
C LEU A 63 1.90 2.79 1.81
N VAL A 64 2.95 2.47 2.56
CA VAL A 64 4.23 2.06 2.01
C VAL A 64 4.38 0.58 2.31
N TRP A 65 4.58 -0.22 1.26
CA TRP A 65 4.57 -1.67 1.37
C TRP A 65 5.65 -2.27 0.48
N GLN A 66 5.91 -3.55 0.65
CA GLN A 66 6.94 -4.23 -0.12
C GLN A 66 6.29 -5.11 -1.19
N PHE A 67 6.86 -5.05 -2.39
CA PHE A 67 6.43 -5.94 -3.46
C PHE A 67 6.81 -7.38 -3.12
N SER A 68 5.80 -8.24 -3.03
CA SER A 68 6.03 -9.67 -2.81
C SER A 68 6.56 -10.30 -4.08
N GLY A 69 7.57 -11.14 -3.94
CA GLY A 69 8.11 -11.89 -5.07
C GLY A 69 8.99 -11.09 -6.02
N ALA A 70 9.14 -9.78 -5.78
CA ALA A 70 9.96 -8.94 -6.64
C ALA A 70 11.27 -8.51 -5.98
N VAL A 71 11.56 -9.07 -4.80
CA VAL A 71 12.80 -8.74 -4.09
C VAL A 71 13.95 -9.41 -4.80
N ARG A 72 14.93 -8.62 -5.21
CA ARG A 72 16.11 -9.09 -5.92
C ARG A 72 17.35 -8.47 -5.33
N GLU A 73 18.48 -9.14 -5.51
CA GLU A 73 19.76 -8.60 -5.06
C GLU A 73 20.19 -7.40 -5.89
N SER A 74 19.81 -7.37 -7.16
CA SER A 74 20.16 -6.26 -8.03
C SER A 74 18.93 -5.68 -8.67
N TRP A 75 19.00 -4.40 -8.93
CA TRP A 75 17.92 -3.66 -9.60
C TRP A 75 18.27 -3.48 -11.07
N SER A 76 17.27 -3.09 -11.86
CA SER A 76 17.48 -2.81 -13.28
C SER A 76 17.34 -1.31 -13.52
N PRO A 77 18.33 -0.68 -14.16
CA PRO A 77 18.24 0.76 -14.43
C PRO A 77 17.17 1.10 -15.47
N THR A 78 16.81 0.14 -16.33
CA THR A 78 15.74 0.33 -17.31
C THR A 78 14.77 -0.83 -17.26
N VAL A 79 13.52 -0.54 -17.61
CA VAL A 79 12.47 -1.54 -17.67
C VAL A 79 11.61 -1.32 -18.91
N ARG A 80 10.78 -2.31 -19.23
CA ARG A 80 9.86 -2.26 -20.37
C ARG A 80 8.44 -2.31 -19.84
N PRO A 81 7.82 -1.15 -19.54
CA PRO A 81 6.48 -1.16 -19.00
C PRO A 81 5.49 -1.75 -20.00
N PRO A 82 4.59 -2.65 -19.57
CA PRO A 82 3.59 -3.22 -20.47
C PRO A 82 2.70 -2.18 -21.12
N ARG A 83 2.42 -1.10 -20.42
CA ARG A 83 1.59 0.00 -20.90
C ARG A 83 2.16 0.68 -22.14
N LEU A 84 3.46 0.57 -22.35
CA LEU A 84 4.13 1.09 -23.54
C LEU A 84 4.37 0.02 -24.59
N GLY A 85 3.61 -1.07 -24.55
CA GLY A 85 3.72 -2.15 -25.52
C GLY A 85 4.82 -3.17 -25.23
N GLY A 86 5.53 -3.02 -24.14
CA GLY A 86 6.57 -3.96 -23.75
C GLY A 86 7.84 -3.88 -24.57
N ASN A 87 7.90 -3.00 -25.55
CA ASN A 87 9.07 -2.89 -26.43
C ASN A 87 9.90 -1.65 -26.15
N THR A 88 9.36 -0.69 -25.43
CA THR A 88 10.05 0.55 -25.12
C THR A 88 10.69 0.46 -23.74
N ARG A 89 12.00 0.67 -23.70
CA ARG A 89 12.71 0.71 -22.42
C ARG A 89 12.75 2.13 -21.91
N VAL A 90 12.45 2.29 -20.63
CA VAL A 90 12.54 3.58 -19.95
C VAL A 90 13.29 3.40 -18.64
N GLY A 91 13.78 4.49 -18.08
CA GLY A 91 14.46 4.47 -16.79
C GLY A 91 13.50 4.01 -15.69
N VAL A 92 14.01 3.21 -14.76
CA VAL A 92 13.18 2.64 -13.70
C VAL A 92 12.54 3.72 -12.83
N PHE A 93 13.23 4.86 -12.63
CA PHE A 93 12.67 5.95 -11.83
C PHE A 93 11.53 6.67 -12.52
N ALA A 94 11.35 6.45 -13.82
CA ALA A 94 10.22 6.99 -14.57
C ALA A 94 9.04 6.02 -14.61
N THR A 95 9.09 4.97 -13.82
CA THR A 95 8.07 3.92 -13.80
C THR A 95 7.69 3.57 -12.37
N ARG A 96 6.70 2.72 -12.25
CA ARG A 96 6.29 2.16 -10.96
C ARG A 96 6.68 0.68 -10.86
N SER A 97 7.67 0.27 -11.63
CA SER A 97 8.14 -1.11 -11.64
C SER A 97 8.66 -1.54 -10.27
N PRO A 98 8.43 -2.79 -9.88
CA PRO A 98 8.99 -3.32 -8.64
C PRO A 98 10.49 -3.58 -8.71
N PHE A 99 11.07 -3.60 -9.92
CA PHE A 99 12.49 -3.92 -10.13
C PHE A 99 13.35 -2.68 -9.97
N ARG A 100 13.24 -2.07 -8.82
CA ARG A 100 13.88 -0.80 -8.49
C ARG A 100 14.69 -0.90 -7.22
N PRO A 101 15.60 0.04 -6.99
CA PRO A 101 16.26 0.11 -5.69
C PRO A 101 15.20 0.28 -4.61
N ASN A 102 15.31 -0.53 -3.55
CA ASN A 102 14.31 -0.55 -2.49
C ASN A 102 12.91 -0.84 -3.05
N PRO A 103 12.56 -2.10 -3.25
CA PRO A 103 11.31 -2.47 -3.95
C PRO A 103 10.07 -2.20 -3.10
N LEU A 104 9.78 -0.93 -2.92
CA LEU A 104 8.66 -0.46 -2.13
C LEU A 104 7.55 0.05 -3.04
N GLY A 105 6.32 -0.26 -2.65
CA GLY A 105 5.14 0.29 -3.28
C GLY A 105 4.58 1.43 -2.44
N LEU A 106 3.90 2.33 -3.09
CA LEU A 106 3.21 3.45 -2.46
C LEU A 106 1.79 3.48 -3.00
N SER A 107 0.83 3.38 -2.11
CA SER A 107 -0.58 3.36 -2.50
C SER A 107 -1.39 4.28 -1.62
N SER A 108 -2.36 4.96 -2.21
CA SER A 108 -3.38 5.68 -1.47
C SER A 108 -4.66 4.86 -1.55
N VAL A 109 -5.21 4.53 -0.40
CA VAL A 109 -6.43 3.73 -0.34
C VAL A 109 -7.48 4.45 0.47
N LYS A 110 -8.74 4.14 0.18
CA LYS A 110 -9.85 4.70 0.94
C LYS A 110 -9.94 4.01 2.29
N LEU A 111 -10.09 4.78 3.34
CA LEU A 111 -10.31 4.25 4.67
C LEU A 111 -11.82 4.13 4.88
N GLU A 112 -12.31 2.89 4.89
CA GLU A 112 -13.73 2.63 5.02
C GLU A 112 -14.18 2.58 6.47
N ALA A 113 -13.37 1.95 7.34
CA ALA A 113 -13.73 1.77 8.73
C ALA A 113 -12.52 1.41 9.55
N ILE A 114 -12.59 1.66 10.84
CA ILE A 114 -11.64 1.18 11.83
C ILE A 114 -12.43 0.31 12.79
N GLU A 115 -12.05 -0.96 12.90
CA GLU A 115 -12.73 -1.93 13.75
C GLU A 115 -11.82 -2.36 14.87
N GLN A 116 -12.37 -2.46 16.07
CA GLN A 116 -11.65 -3.04 17.19
C GLN A 116 -12.10 -4.49 17.34
N ARG A 117 -11.19 -5.41 17.12
CA ARG A 117 -11.48 -6.83 17.17
C ARG A 117 -10.86 -7.47 18.38
N PRO A 118 -11.54 -8.43 19.00
CA PRO A 118 -11.02 -9.04 20.23
C PRO A 118 -9.77 -9.88 20.02
N ASP A 119 -9.59 -10.42 18.82
CA ASP A 119 -8.48 -11.32 18.53
C ASP A 119 -7.23 -10.62 18.03
N VAL A 120 -7.40 -9.60 17.18
CA VAL A 120 -6.26 -8.94 16.53
C VAL A 120 -6.15 -7.46 16.84
N GLY A 121 -7.02 -6.93 17.69
CA GLY A 121 -6.99 -5.51 18.02
C GLY A 121 -7.53 -4.66 16.88
N PRO A 122 -6.93 -3.50 16.62
CA PRO A 122 -7.45 -2.62 15.57
C PRO A 122 -7.24 -3.20 14.18
N ALA A 123 -8.26 -3.07 13.35
CA ALA A 123 -8.21 -3.45 11.94
C ALA A 123 -8.70 -2.29 11.10
N LEU A 124 -7.95 -1.96 10.06
CA LEU A 124 -8.37 -0.91 9.12
C LEU A 124 -9.03 -1.58 7.93
N ILE A 125 -10.25 -1.19 7.63
CA ILE A 125 -10.96 -1.66 6.44
C ILE A 125 -10.74 -0.63 5.35
N VAL A 126 -10.13 -1.05 4.26
CA VAL A 126 -9.73 -0.14 3.19
C VAL A 126 -10.30 -0.60 1.86
N GLY A 127 -10.44 0.36 0.96
CA GLY A 127 -10.92 0.10 -0.39
C GLY A 127 -9.93 0.62 -1.41
N GLY A 128 -9.75 -0.13 -2.48
CA GLY A 128 -8.87 0.26 -3.56
C GLY A 128 -8.75 -0.83 -4.58
N ALA A 129 -8.48 -0.45 -5.82
CA ALA A 129 -8.51 -1.37 -6.93
C ALA A 129 -7.30 -2.31 -6.97
N ASP A 130 -6.18 -1.88 -6.42
CA ASP A 130 -4.91 -2.59 -6.59
C ASP A 130 -4.45 -3.31 -5.34
N LEU A 131 -5.40 -3.72 -4.50
CA LEU A 131 -5.04 -4.41 -3.28
C LEU A 131 -4.64 -5.83 -3.56
N MET A 132 -3.47 -6.21 -3.08
CA MET A 132 -2.97 -7.57 -3.14
C MET A 132 -3.07 -8.20 -1.76
N ASP A 133 -3.16 -9.53 -1.73
CA ASP A 133 -3.24 -10.25 -0.48
C ASP A 133 -1.85 -10.49 0.08
N GLY A 134 -1.64 -10.08 1.32
CA GLY A 134 -0.50 -10.46 2.11
C GLY A 134 0.70 -9.55 2.19
N PRO A 135 0.85 -8.51 1.34
CA PRO A 135 2.09 -7.73 1.40
C PRO A 135 2.30 -7.07 2.75
N PRO A 136 3.56 -7.04 3.21
CA PRO A 136 3.89 -6.34 4.44
C PRO A 136 3.82 -4.83 4.23
N ILE A 137 3.32 -4.14 5.25
CA ILE A 137 3.21 -2.70 5.27
C ILE A 137 4.21 -2.16 6.27
N TYR A 138 4.95 -1.14 5.85
CA TYR A 138 5.97 -0.51 6.69
C TYR A 138 5.58 0.85 7.22
N HIS A 139 4.58 1.50 6.59
CA HIS A 139 4.29 2.88 6.91
C HIS A 139 2.85 3.22 6.55
N ILE A 140 2.17 3.94 7.44
CA ILE A 140 0.79 4.38 7.25
C ILE A 140 0.72 5.82 7.70
N LYS A 141 0.13 6.69 6.88
CA LYS A 141 -0.14 8.06 7.26
C LYS A 141 -1.34 8.59 6.48
N PRO A 142 -2.01 9.60 6.98
CA PRO A 142 -3.20 10.12 6.31
C PRO A 142 -2.87 10.80 4.99
N TYR A 143 -3.79 10.70 4.05
CA TYR A 143 -3.75 11.48 2.83
C TYR A 143 -4.40 12.83 3.10
N ILE A 144 -3.70 13.89 2.75
CA ILE A 144 -4.16 15.26 2.99
C ILE A 144 -4.23 15.98 1.64
N PRO A 145 -5.45 16.28 1.13
CA PRO A 145 -5.58 16.81 -0.23
C PRO A 145 -4.79 18.10 -0.48
N TYR A 146 -4.82 19.04 0.44
CA TYR A 146 -4.15 20.30 0.21
C TYR A 146 -2.63 20.17 0.14
N ALA A 147 -2.08 19.10 0.69
CA ALA A 147 -0.64 18.86 0.68
C ALA A 147 -0.21 17.84 -0.37
N HIS A 148 -1.10 16.96 -0.79
CA HIS A 148 -0.74 15.82 -1.63
C HIS A 148 -1.36 15.83 -3.01
N CYS A 149 -2.39 16.65 -3.23
CA CYS A 149 -3.08 16.68 -4.50
C CYS A 149 -2.40 17.65 -5.46
N HIS A 150 -2.17 17.20 -6.67
CA HIS A 150 -1.59 18.01 -7.74
C HIS A 150 -2.49 17.92 -8.96
N PRO A 151 -3.56 18.74 -9.02
CA PRO A 151 -4.52 18.63 -10.11
C PRO A 151 -3.90 18.87 -11.50
N ASP A 152 -2.79 19.61 -11.54
CA ASP A 152 -2.11 19.90 -12.81
C ASP A 152 -1.04 18.90 -13.17
N ALA A 153 -0.90 17.83 -12.41
CA ALA A 153 0.11 16.82 -12.70
C ALA A 153 -0.19 16.12 -14.03
N ALA A 154 0.86 15.92 -14.78
CA ALA A 154 0.75 15.23 -16.06
C ALA A 154 0.87 13.72 -15.86
#